data_b6d5ff595508d7e515adf886b7bf9216
#
_entry.id   b6d5ff595508d7e515adf886b7bf9216
#
_cell.length_a   1.000
_cell.length_b   1.000
_cell.length_c   1.000
_cell.angle_alpha   90.00
_cell.angle_beta   90.00
_cell.angle_gamma   90.00
#
_symmetry.space_group_name_H-M   'P 1'
#
loop_
_entity.id
_entity.type
_entity.pdbx_description
1 polymer ?
#
loop_
_entity_poly.entity_id
_entity_poly.type
_entity_poly.pdbx_seq_one_letter_code
_entity_poly.pdbx_strand_id
1 'polypeptide(L)'
;VALAQHGIGNVVATLGTATTQTHVQKLLRQADRIVYGFDGDLAGRKAAWRALENSIDALPEKKSIGFAFLPQGEDPDSFVRQQGAEAFWRLIAQAMPLSEFLLRELAARGDLTTAEGKARLLAEAKPFLGRLQSPLLRLQLVKRLAELSAFSQAEVEAVCGLPSIARVAPVRVPRQAPSLLRR
;
A
#
# COMPACT_ATOMS: atom_id res chain seq x y z
N VAL A 1 -8.33 20.89 14.85
CA VAL A 1 -8.91 22.24 14.99
C VAL A 1 -8.36 23.17 13.91
N ALA A 2 -7.04 23.31 13.77
CA ALA A 2 -6.42 24.25 12.81
C ALA A 2 -6.84 24.03 11.36
N LEU A 3 -6.74 22.81 10.83
CA LEU A 3 -7.15 22.49 9.45
C LEU A 3 -8.63 22.79 9.20
N ALA A 4 -9.51 22.57 10.17
CA ALA A 4 -10.92 22.87 10.05
C ALA A 4 -11.17 24.39 9.93
N GLN A 5 -10.36 25.24 10.55
CA GLN A 5 -10.42 26.70 10.43
C GLN A 5 -10.07 27.18 9.01
N HIS A 6 -9.30 26.38 8.28
CA HIS A 6 -8.96 26.61 6.87
C HIS A 6 -9.89 25.89 5.87
N GLY A 7 -11.09 25.47 6.33
CA GLY A 7 -12.10 24.82 5.47
C GLY A 7 -11.84 23.34 5.18
N ILE A 8 -10.87 22.71 5.86
CA ILE A 8 -10.53 21.29 5.69
C ILE A 8 -11.21 20.51 6.81
N GLY A 9 -12.48 20.11 6.60
CA GLY A 9 -13.34 19.52 7.63
C GLY A 9 -13.26 17.99 7.77
N ASN A 10 -12.72 17.28 6.79
CA ASN A 10 -12.64 15.81 6.76
C ASN A 10 -11.29 15.29 7.32
N VAL A 11 -10.83 15.89 8.40
CA VAL A 11 -9.57 15.56 9.08
C VAL A 11 -9.85 15.13 10.51
N VAL A 12 -9.19 14.07 10.93
CA VAL A 12 -9.19 13.58 12.30
C VAL A 12 -7.75 13.49 12.82
N ALA A 13 -7.57 13.68 14.10
CA ALA A 13 -6.28 13.49 14.77
C ALA A 13 -6.41 12.40 15.84
N THR A 14 -5.39 11.57 15.97
CA THR A 14 -5.26 10.63 17.08
C THR A 14 -4.70 11.36 18.28
N LEU A 15 -5.49 11.43 19.37
CA LEU A 15 -5.07 12.13 20.59
C LEU A 15 -4.00 11.33 21.32
N GLY A 16 -2.74 11.78 21.23
CA GLY A 16 -1.62 11.33 22.06
C GLY A 16 -1.16 9.88 21.86
N THR A 17 -1.72 9.12 20.90
CA THR A 17 -1.37 7.73 20.66
C THR A 17 -1.18 7.44 19.18
N ALA A 18 -0.35 6.42 18.88
CA ALA A 18 -0.22 5.91 17.52
C ALA A 18 -1.59 5.42 17.00
N THR A 19 -1.79 5.50 15.68
CA THR A 19 -2.97 4.94 15.02
C THR A 19 -3.07 3.44 15.32
N THR A 20 -4.20 3.00 15.85
CA THR A 20 -4.47 1.58 16.16
C THR A 20 -5.31 0.95 15.06
N GLN A 21 -5.32 -0.38 14.98
CA GLN A 21 -6.17 -1.13 14.04
C GLN A 21 -7.65 -0.77 14.20
N THR A 22 -8.12 -0.54 15.44
CA THR A 22 -9.50 -0.12 15.71
C THR A 22 -9.81 1.25 15.10
N HIS A 23 -8.85 2.19 15.16
CA HIS A 23 -9.01 3.49 14.51
C HIS A 23 -9.13 3.34 12.99
N VAL A 24 -8.27 2.52 12.39
CA VAL A 24 -8.31 2.23 10.94
C VAL A 24 -9.65 1.64 10.53
N GLN A 25 -10.14 0.62 11.24
CA GLN A 25 -11.42 0.00 10.94
C GLN A 25 -12.61 0.97 11.05
N LYS A 26 -12.60 1.85 12.06
CA LYS A 26 -13.64 2.89 12.21
C LYS A 26 -13.61 3.88 11.04
N LEU A 27 -12.42 4.34 10.64
CA LEU A 27 -12.27 5.27 9.51
C LEU A 27 -12.67 4.63 8.19
N LEU A 28 -12.28 3.37 7.95
CA LEU A 28 -12.64 2.64 6.73
C LEU A 28 -14.15 2.36 6.62
N ARG A 29 -14.91 2.42 7.70
CA ARG A 29 -16.38 2.38 7.65
C ARG A 29 -16.99 3.68 7.14
N GLN A 30 -16.33 4.81 7.35
CA GLN A 30 -16.83 6.15 7.02
C GLN A 30 -16.29 6.69 5.69
N ALA A 31 -15.13 6.20 5.23
CA ALA A 31 -14.47 6.69 4.03
C ALA A 31 -13.96 5.54 3.16
N ASP A 32 -13.92 5.76 1.84
CA ASP A 32 -13.33 4.81 0.89
C ASP A 32 -11.81 5.02 0.74
N ARG A 33 -11.34 6.20 1.08
CA ARG A 33 -9.92 6.55 1.08
C ARG A 33 -9.52 7.21 2.39
N ILE A 34 -8.45 6.70 2.99
CA ILE A 34 -7.78 7.31 4.14
C ILE A 34 -6.41 7.79 3.68
N VAL A 35 -6.04 9.00 4.05
CA VAL A 35 -4.67 9.50 3.86
C VAL A 35 -4.10 9.86 5.22
N TYR A 36 -2.98 9.25 5.56
CA TYR A 36 -2.19 9.62 6.71
C TYR A 36 -1.26 10.77 6.36
N GLY A 37 -1.26 11.83 7.18
CA GLY A 37 -0.32 12.94 7.10
C GLY A 37 0.74 12.79 8.20
N PHE A 38 2.00 12.82 7.81
CA PHE A 38 3.15 12.73 8.72
C PHE A 38 4.16 13.83 8.42
N ASP A 39 4.93 14.19 9.43
CA ASP A 39 6.07 15.06 9.28
C ASP A 39 7.13 14.40 8.39
N GLY A 40 7.85 15.18 7.60
CA GLY A 40 8.83 14.68 6.62
C GLY A 40 10.16 14.21 7.23
N ASP A 41 10.23 14.00 8.54
CA ASP A 41 11.41 13.60 9.28
C ASP A 41 11.47 12.08 9.55
N LEU A 42 12.53 11.63 10.23
CA LEU A 42 12.70 10.22 10.60
C LEU A 42 11.63 9.72 11.59
N ALA A 43 11.15 10.60 12.47
CA ALA A 43 10.11 10.24 13.43
C ALA A 43 8.78 10.03 12.73
N GLY A 44 8.42 10.93 11.79
CA GLY A 44 7.25 10.80 10.95
C GLY A 44 7.29 9.54 10.08
N ARG A 45 8.45 9.17 9.49
CA ARG A 45 8.61 7.91 8.76
C ARG A 45 8.40 6.68 9.64
N LYS A 46 8.93 6.68 10.86
CA LYS A 46 8.69 5.60 11.83
C LYS A 46 7.22 5.51 12.24
N ALA A 47 6.55 6.65 12.41
CA ALA A 47 5.12 6.69 12.70
C ALA A 47 4.30 6.17 11.50
N ALA A 48 4.66 6.54 10.28
CA ALA A 48 4.05 6.04 9.05
C ALA A 48 4.19 4.52 8.92
N TRP A 49 5.37 3.97 9.22
CA TRP A 49 5.58 2.53 9.23
C TRP A 49 4.64 1.80 10.21
N ARG A 50 4.53 2.32 11.45
CA ARG A 50 3.59 1.77 12.44
C ARG A 50 2.13 1.87 11.99
N ALA A 51 1.76 2.99 11.35
CA ALA A 51 0.42 3.15 10.78
C ALA A 51 0.15 2.13 9.67
N LEU A 52 1.13 1.84 8.80
CA LEU A 52 1.06 0.78 7.80
C LEU A 52 0.84 -0.59 8.47
N GLU A 53 1.65 -0.94 9.46
CA GLU A 53 1.55 -2.23 10.18
C GLU A 53 0.16 -2.44 10.81
N ASN A 54 -0.45 -1.37 11.33
CA ASN A 54 -1.79 -1.40 11.91
C ASN A 54 -2.92 -1.36 10.87
N SER A 55 -2.61 -1.02 9.64
CA SER A 55 -3.60 -0.84 8.56
C SER A 55 -3.71 -2.02 7.63
N ILE A 56 -2.65 -2.81 7.48
CA ILE A 56 -2.56 -3.82 6.42
C ILE A 56 -3.59 -4.93 6.56
N ASP A 57 -3.92 -5.32 7.81
CA ASP A 57 -4.94 -6.33 8.12
C ASP A 57 -6.36 -5.82 7.92
N ALA A 58 -6.55 -4.50 7.96
CA ALA A 58 -7.86 -3.89 7.95
C ALA A 58 -8.29 -3.40 6.56
N LEU A 59 -7.40 -3.43 5.56
CA LEU A 59 -7.65 -2.85 4.24
C LEU A 59 -8.48 -3.79 3.35
N PRO A 60 -9.77 -3.46 3.09
CA PRO A 60 -10.61 -4.21 2.18
C PRO A 60 -10.27 -3.88 0.71
N GLU A 61 -10.71 -4.72 -0.22
CA GLU A 61 -10.36 -4.64 -1.65
C GLU A 61 -10.81 -3.34 -2.34
N LYS A 62 -11.93 -2.77 -1.91
CA LYS A 62 -12.51 -1.55 -2.53
C LYS A 62 -12.07 -0.26 -1.86
N LYS A 63 -11.19 -0.31 -0.88
CA LYS A 63 -10.76 0.87 -0.14
C LYS A 63 -9.26 1.11 -0.30
N SER A 64 -8.82 2.32 -0.03
CA SER A 64 -7.42 2.71 -0.21
C SER A 64 -6.87 3.46 1.00
N ILE A 65 -5.58 3.26 1.24
CA ILE A 65 -4.83 3.97 2.25
C ILE A 65 -3.61 4.58 1.57
N GLY A 66 -3.35 5.86 1.85
CA GLY A 66 -2.20 6.59 1.34
C GLY A 66 -1.42 7.26 2.46
N PHE A 67 -0.18 7.61 2.15
CA PHE A 67 0.76 8.27 3.06
C PHE A 67 1.24 9.56 2.41
N ALA A 68 0.99 10.68 3.06
CA ALA A 68 1.47 12.00 2.68
C ALA A 68 2.50 12.46 3.70
N PHE A 69 3.62 12.98 3.22
CA PHE A 69 4.68 13.52 4.07
C PHE A 69 4.79 15.01 3.81
N LEU A 70 4.66 15.79 4.89
CA LEU A 70 4.87 17.22 4.83
C LEU A 70 6.36 17.52 4.62
N PRO A 71 6.71 18.70 4.12
CA PRO A 71 8.10 19.15 4.11
C PRO A 71 8.73 19.10 5.51
N GLN A 72 10.04 18.91 5.57
CA GLN A 72 10.75 18.85 6.84
C GLN A 72 10.57 20.14 7.64
N GLY A 73 10.22 20.01 8.92
CA GLY A 73 9.99 21.14 9.82
C GLY A 73 8.59 21.76 9.75
N GLU A 74 7.72 21.21 8.87
CA GLU A 74 6.33 21.65 8.76
C GLU A 74 5.40 20.66 9.44
N ASP A 75 4.42 21.20 10.17
CA ASP A 75 3.24 20.47 10.62
C ASP A 75 2.02 20.85 9.74
N PRO A 76 0.89 20.14 9.83
CA PRO A 76 -0.29 20.46 9.02
C PRO A 76 -0.81 21.90 9.18
N ASP A 77 -0.70 22.49 10.37
CA ASP A 77 -1.14 23.85 10.64
C ASP A 77 -0.20 24.89 10.00
N SER A 78 1.10 24.76 10.25
CA SER A 78 2.11 25.64 9.65
C SER A 78 2.07 25.57 8.13
N PHE A 79 1.95 24.37 7.58
CA PHE A 79 1.89 24.15 6.14
C PHE A 79 0.68 24.85 5.50
N VAL A 80 -0.53 24.66 6.04
CA VAL A 80 -1.74 25.29 5.49
C VAL A 80 -1.71 26.81 5.67
N ARG A 81 -1.17 27.31 6.77
CA ARG A 81 -1.01 28.74 7.03
C ARG A 81 -0.08 29.42 6.01
N GLN A 82 1.01 28.73 5.62
CA GLN A 82 2.02 29.25 4.70
C GLN A 82 1.67 29.02 3.23
N GLN A 83 1.18 27.81 2.89
CA GLN A 83 1.01 27.35 1.53
C GLN A 83 -0.46 27.37 1.06
N GLY A 84 -1.39 27.50 2.00
CA GLY A 84 -2.83 27.50 1.73
C GLY A 84 -3.44 26.11 1.61
N ALA A 85 -4.77 26.06 1.68
CA ALA A 85 -5.55 24.82 1.62
C ALA A 85 -5.39 24.07 0.28
N GLU A 86 -5.24 24.78 -0.82
CA GLU A 86 -5.03 24.13 -2.13
C GLU A 86 -3.73 23.34 -2.21
N ALA A 87 -2.65 23.86 -1.64
CA ALA A 87 -1.37 23.14 -1.58
C ALA A 87 -1.50 21.88 -0.74
N PHE A 88 -2.24 21.95 0.37
CA PHE A 88 -2.53 20.78 1.20
C PHE A 88 -3.32 19.72 0.44
N TRP A 89 -4.36 20.12 -0.30
CA TRP A 89 -5.12 19.17 -1.13
C TRP A 89 -4.29 18.54 -2.23
N ARG A 90 -3.37 19.27 -2.84
CA ARG A 90 -2.41 18.70 -3.81
C ARG A 90 -1.50 17.65 -3.15
N LEU A 91 -1.00 17.93 -1.96
CA LEU A 91 -0.20 16.98 -1.18
C LEU A 91 -0.99 15.70 -0.88
N ILE A 92 -2.24 15.84 -0.43
CA ILE A 92 -3.14 14.70 -0.16
C ILE A 92 -3.48 13.91 -1.43
N ALA A 93 -3.66 14.59 -2.56
CA ALA A 93 -3.92 13.94 -3.85
C ALA A 93 -2.74 13.08 -4.30
N GLN A 94 -1.51 13.53 -4.03
CA GLN A 94 -0.25 12.85 -4.35
C GLN A 94 0.21 11.85 -3.28
N ALA A 95 -0.62 11.58 -2.27
CA ALA A 95 -0.28 10.64 -1.21
C ALA A 95 0.10 9.27 -1.78
N MET A 96 1.24 8.75 -1.33
CA MET A 96 1.79 7.46 -1.76
C MET A 96 0.89 6.32 -1.32
N PRO A 97 0.44 5.42 -2.21
CA PRO A 97 -0.36 4.26 -1.84
C PRO A 97 0.34 3.35 -0.83
N LEU A 98 -0.42 2.66 0.03
CA LEU A 98 0.10 1.73 1.04
C LEU A 98 1.06 0.69 0.43
N SER A 99 0.71 0.13 -0.71
CA SER A 99 1.53 -0.87 -1.39
C SER A 99 2.89 -0.32 -1.86
N GLU A 100 2.88 0.90 -2.37
CA GLU A 100 4.11 1.57 -2.81
C GLU A 100 4.99 1.95 -1.61
N PHE A 101 4.39 2.51 -0.56
CA PHE A 101 5.11 2.83 0.68
C PHE A 101 5.74 1.59 1.29
N LEU A 102 5.00 0.46 1.38
CA LEU A 102 5.52 -0.81 1.86
C LEU A 102 6.76 -1.26 1.06
N LEU A 103 6.64 -1.34 -0.26
CA LEU A 103 7.72 -1.81 -1.12
C LEU A 103 8.94 -0.88 -1.06
N ARG A 104 8.74 0.43 -1.05
CA ARG A 104 9.80 1.43 -0.94
C ARG A 104 10.59 1.30 0.36
N GLU A 105 9.88 1.17 1.49
CA GLU A 105 10.52 1.05 2.80
C GLU A 105 11.27 -0.30 2.94
N LEU A 106 10.72 -1.39 2.41
CA LEU A 106 11.39 -2.70 2.41
C LEU A 106 12.62 -2.70 1.49
N ALA A 107 12.50 -2.14 0.29
CA ALA A 107 13.61 -2.04 -0.67
C ALA A 107 14.78 -1.20 -0.13
N ALA A 108 14.49 -0.17 0.66
CA ALA A 108 15.51 0.69 1.25
C ALA A 108 16.34 0.01 2.36
N ARG A 109 15.94 -1.17 2.85
CA ARG A 109 16.63 -1.90 3.94
C ARG A 109 17.78 -2.78 3.48
N GLY A 110 17.94 -2.96 2.17
CA GLY A 110 19.00 -3.81 1.62
C GLY A 110 19.46 -3.35 0.24
N ASP A 111 20.63 -3.82 -0.15
CA ASP A 111 21.16 -3.59 -1.49
C ASP A 111 20.57 -4.63 -2.47
N LEU A 112 19.61 -4.21 -3.29
CA LEU A 112 18.94 -5.09 -4.25
C LEU A 112 19.82 -5.50 -5.44
N THR A 113 21.05 -5.03 -5.53
CA THR A 113 22.03 -5.54 -6.50
C THR A 113 22.64 -6.88 -6.06
N THR A 114 22.57 -7.18 -4.76
CA THR A 114 23.11 -8.40 -4.15
C THR A 114 22.05 -9.48 -3.96
N ALA A 115 22.48 -10.74 -3.93
CA ALA A 115 21.58 -11.86 -3.65
C ALA A 115 21.02 -11.79 -2.21
N GLU A 116 21.83 -11.37 -1.24
CA GLU A 116 21.45 -11.22 0.16
C GLU A 116 20.40 -10.13 0.34
N GLY A 117 20.55 -8.98 -0.35
CA GLY A 117 19.57 -7.89 -0.30
C GLY A 117 18.22 -8.29 -0.90
N LYS A 118 18.23 -9.04 -2.02
CA LYS A 118 17.02 -9.61 -2.62
C LYS A 118 16.34 -10.64 -1.72
N ALA A 119 17.10 -11.53 -1.11
CA ALA A 119 16.57 -12.51 -0.17
C ALA A 119 15.96 -11.83 1.06
N ARG A 120 16.64 -10.80 1.59
CA ARG A 120 16.14 -9.99 2.71
C ARG A 120 14.81 -9.31 2.36
N LEU A 121 14.70 -8.71 1.18
CA LEU A 121 13.46 -8.07 0.71
C LEU A 121 12.27 -9.05 0.80
N LEU A 122 12.44 -10.28 0.29
CA LEU A 122 11.38 -11.29 0.32
C LEU A 122 11.07 -11.77 1.74
N ALA A 123 12.09 -11.99 2.56
CA ALA A 123 11.92 -12.40 3.95
C ALA A 123 11.14 -11.37 4.76
N GLU A 124 11.45 -10.08 4.59
CA GLU A 124 10.77 -8.99 5.27
C GLU A 124 9.36 -8.69 4.70
N ALA A 125 9.11 -8.94 3.40
CA ALA A 125 7.80 -8.78 2.79
C ALA A 125 6.82 -9.89 3.18
N LYS A 126 7.29 -11.10 3.43
CA LYS A 126 6.48 -12.29 3.73
C LYS A 126 5.38 -12.08 4.76
N PRO A 127 5.65 -11.52 5.97
CA PRO A 127 4.62 -11.34 6.99
C PRO A 127 3.51 -10.38 6.54
N PHE A 128 3.82 -9.38 5.71
CA PHE A 128 2.84 -8.44 5.20
C PHE A 128 1.94 -9.07 4.14
N LEU A 129 2.51 -9.87 3.24
CA LEU A 129 1.74 -10.58 2.22
C LEU A 129 0.73 -11.56 2.84
N GLY A 130 1.11 -12.23 3.93
CA GLY A 130 0.23 -13.16 4.65
C GLY A 130 -0.96 -12.47 5.33
N ARG A 131 -0.79 -11.21 5.76
CA ARG A 131 -1.79 -10.41 6.47
C ARG A 131 -2.77 -9.70 5.55
N LEU A 132 -2.43 -9.48 4.28
CA LEU A 132 -3.31 -8.82 3.33
C LEU A 132 -4.60 -9.59 3.10
N GLN A 133 -5.73 -8.93 3.31
CA GLN A 133 -7.05 -9.52 3.07
C GLN A 133 -7.46 -9.46 1.59
N SER A 134 -6.98 -8.45 0.83
CA SER A 134 -7.28 -8.31 -0.60
C SER A 134 -6.40 -9.25 -1.44
N PRO A 135 -6.97 -10.29 -2.08
CA PRO A 135 -6.23 -11.19 -2.97
C PRO A 135 -5.63 -10.47 -4.18
N LEU A 136 -6.34 -9.47 -4.73
CA LEU A 136 -5.88 -8.71 -5.89
C LEU A 136 -4.68 -7.82 -5.53
N LEU A 137 -4.73 -7.14 -4.39
CA LEU A 137 -3.59 -6.33 -3.92
C LEU A 137 -2.38 -7.21 -3.62
N ARG A 138 -2.60 -8.38 -2.99
CA ARG A 138 -1.54 -9.36 -2.75
C ARG A 138 -0.88 -9.81 -4.05
N LEU A 139 -1.67 -10.14 -5.09
CA LEU A 139 -1.16 -10.51 -6.40
C LEU A 139 -0.30 -9.41 -7.02
N GLN A 140 -0.73 -8.15 -6.93
CA GLN A 140 0.04 -7.02 -7.46
C GLN A 140 1.36 -6.84 -6.70
N LEU A 141 1.36 -7.00 -5.38
CA LEU A 141 2.58 -6.94 -4.57
C LEU A 141 3.54 -8.10 -4.89
N VAL A 142 3.02 -9.32 -5.07
CA VAL A 142 3.85 -10.47 -5.50
C VAL A 142 4.51 -10.19 -6.85
N LYS A 143 3.79 -9.63 -7.82
CA LYS A 143 4.37 -9.24 -9.12
C LYS A 143 5.49 -8.22 -8.96
N ARG A 144 5.28 -7.17 -8.17
CA ARG A 144 6.30 -6.14 -7.93
C ARG A 144 7.52 -6.68 -7.19
N LEU A 145 7.30 -7.56 -6.21
CA LEU A 145 8.40 -8.22 -5.50
C LEU A 145 9.19 -9.15 -6.43
N ALA A 146 8.54 -9.86 -7.35
CA ALA A 146 9.18 -10.68 -8.37
C ALA A 146 10.11 -9.84 -9.26
N GLU A 147 9.63 -8.68 -9.72
CA GLU A 147 10.43 -7.73 -10.50
C GLU A 147 11.65 -7.21 -9.71
N LEU A 148 11.43 -6.77 -8.46
CA LEU A 148 12.50 -6.20 -7.62
C LEU A 148 13.56 -7.23 -7.21
N SER A 149 13.15 -8.47 -6.97
CA SER A 149 14.06 -9.55 -6.52
C SER A 149 14.66 -10.34 -7.67
N ALA A 150 14.18 -10.17 -8.90
CA ALA A 150 14.49 -10.98 -10.07
C ALA A 150 14.14 -12.47 -9.92
N PHE A 151 13.12 -12.77 -9.09
CA PHE A 151 12.50 -14.10 -9.00
C PHE A 151 11.23 -14.16 -9.87
N SER A 152 10.79 -15.35 -10.22
CA SER A 152 9.46 -15.55 -10.79
C SER A 152 8.37 -15.37 -9.72
N GLN A 153 7.13 -15.07 -10.14
CA GLN A 153 6.00 -14.96 -9.21
C GLN A 153 5.78 -16.27 -8.43
N ALA A 154 5.94 -17.41 -9.09
CA ALA A 154 5.80 -18.72 -8.46
C ALA A 154 6.84 -18.96 -7.35
N GLU A 155 8.08 -18.53 -7.57
CA GLU A 155 9.13 -18.61 -6.55
C GLU A 155 8.83 -17.68 -5.36
N VAL A 156 8.37 -16.44 -5.61
CA VAL A 156 7.95 -15.51 -4.54
C VAL A 156 6.80 -16.10 -3.74
N GLU A 157 5.77 -16.66 -4.40
CA GLU A 157 4.64 -17.32 -3.74
C GLU A 157 5.13 -18.50 -2.85
N ALA A 158 6.01 -19.34 -3.39
CA ALA A 158 6.56 -20.49 -2.67
C ALA A 158 7.37 -20.08 -1.43
N VAL A 159 8.31 -19.13 -1.61
CA VAL A 159 9.16 -18.62 -0.50
C VAL A 159 8.32 -17.92 0.57
N CYS A 160 7.31 -17.16 0.16
CA CYS A 160 6.41 -16.47 1.07
C CYS A 160 5.36 -17.40 1.71
N GLY A 161 5.24 -18.66 1.26
CA GLY A 161 4.25 -19.60 1.77
C GLY A 161 2.82 -19.21 1.42
N LEU A 162 2.64 -18.55 0.28
CA LEU A 162 1.33 -18.11 -0.20
C LEU A 162 0.66 -19.24 -0.99
N PRO A 163 -0.68 -19.38 -0.91
CA PRO A 163 -1.38 -20.29 -1.80
C PRO A 163 -1.16 -19.81 -3.24
N SER A 164 -0.68 -20.72 -4.10
CA SER A 164 -0.55 -20.43 -5.53
C SER A 164 -1.94 -20.06 -6.06
N ILE A 165 -2.06 -18.88 -6.63
CA ILE A 165 -3.26 -18.52 -7.41
C ILE A 165 -3.12 -19.31 -8.69
N ALA A 166 -3.70 -20.54 -8.70
CA ALA A 166 -3.68 -21.44 -9.84
C ALA A 166 -3.98 -20.62 -11.10
N ARG A 167 -3.06 -20.68 -12.07
CA ARG A 167 -3.31 -20.15 -13.41
C ARG A 167 -4.65 -20.74 -13.84
N VAL A 168 -5.66 -19.89 -14.01
CA VAL A 168 -6.87 -20.29 -14.72
C VAL A 168 -6.38 -20.84 -16.03
N ALA A 169 -6.48 -22.17 -16.18
CA ALA A 169 -6.07 -22.83 -17.40
C ALA A 169 -6.77 -22.11 -18.57
N PRO A 170 -6.06 -21.80 -19.66
CA PRO A 170 -6.68 -21.12 -20.77
C PRO A 170 -7.90 -21.95 -21.19
N VAL A 171 -9.07 -21.31 -21.21
CA VAL A 171 -10.31 -21.93 -21.68
C VAL A 171 -10.01 -22.49 -23.06
N ARG A 172 -9.95 -23.80 -23.20
CA ARG A 172 -9.85 -24.47 -24.48
C ARG A 172 -11.13 -24.13 -25.25
N VAL A 173 -11.04 -23.14 -26.13
CA VAL A 173 -12.10 -22.89 -27.09
C VAL A 173 -12.21 -24.19 -27.94
N PRO A 174 -13.38 -24.84 -27.95
CA PRO A 174 -13.55 -26.05 -28.79
C PRO A 174 -13.25 -25.64 -30.23
N ARG A 175 -12.29 -26.30 -30.87
CA ARG A 175 -12.12 -26.19 -32.32
C ARG A 175 -13.41 -26.65 -32.98
N GLN A 176 -14.12 -25.72 -33.60
CA GLN A 176 -15.23 -26.09 -34.50
C GLN A 176 -14.68 -27.04 -35.55
N ALA A 177 -15.27 -28.23 -35.62
CA ALA A 177 -14.98 -29.18 -36.70
C ALA A 177 -15.43 -28.58 -38.03
N PRO A 178 -14.65 -28.74 -39.11
CA PRO A 178 -15.06 -28.25 -40.42
C PRO A 178 -16.33 -28.96 -40.86
N SER A 179 -17.36 -28.17 -41.16
CA SER A 179 -18.61 -28.68 -41.72
C SER A 179 -18.31 -29.29 -43.10
N LEU A 180 -18.41 -30.61 -43.21
CA LEU A 180 -18.41 -31.30 -44.48
C LEU A 180 -19.73 -30.99 -45.22
N LEU A 181 -19.70 -29.99 -46.07
CA LEU A 181 -20.72 -29.81 -47.11
C LEU A 181 -20.66 -31.01 -48.03
N ARG A 182 -21.64 -31.91 -47.90
CA ARG A 182 -21.93 -32.90 -48.96
C ARG A 182 -22.71 -32.21 -50.06
N ARG A 183 -22.18 -32.34 -51.29
CA ARG A 183 -22.95 -32.11 -52.55
C ARG A 183 -23.97 -33.19 -52.73
#